data_2d2614b2da385fe3fe9938ce4e211aa0
#
_entry.id   2d2614b2da385fe3fe9938ce4e211aa0
#
_cell.length_a   1.000
_cell.length_b   1.000
_cell.length_c   1.000
_cell.angle_alpha   90.00
_cell.angle_beta   90.00
_cell.angle_gamma   90.00
#
_symmetry.space_group_name_H-M   'P 1'
#
loop_
_entity.id
_entity.type
_entity.pdbx_description
1 polymer ?
#
loop_
_entity_poly.entity_id
_entity_poly.type
_entity_poly.pdbx_seq_one_letter_code
_entity_poly.pdbx_strand_id
1 'polypeptide(L)'
;RIDNSRTNMSEDFEAPKDDLDKELPAGSEEHSDYKPADAKDANIKHQLSGMYQNWFLDYASYVILERAVPHIMDGLKPVQRRILHSMRRMEDGRYNKVANIVGHTMQFHPHGDASIGDALVQLGQKDLLVDCQGNWGNILTGDSAAAPRYIEARLSKFALDVVFNPKTTEWKLSYDGRNKEPVTLPVKFPLLLAQGVEGIAVGLSSKILPHNFNELCDASISYLHNEEFK
;
A
#
# COMPACT_ATOMS: atom_id res chain seq x y z
N ARG A 1 59.77 4.49 21.42
CA ARG A 1 59.74 3.05 21.17
C ARG A 1 58.31 2.67 20.81
N ILE A 2 58.13 2.39 19.58
CA ILE A 2 56.91 1.95 18.93
C ILE A 2 56.86 0.43 19.10
N ASP A 3 55.78 -0.09 19.61
CA ASP A 3 55.56 -1.53 19.67
C ASP A 3 54.35 -1.87 18.73
N ASN A 4 54.71 -2.60 17.68
CA ASN A 4 53.82 -3.12 16.65
C ASN A 4 53.42 -4.54 17.07
N SER A 5 52.19 -4.75 17.49
CA SER A 5 51.66 -6.12 17.50
C SER A 5 50.37 -6.12 16.66
N ARG A 6 50.55 -6.55 15.41
CA ARG A 6 49.44 -6.97 14.51
C ARG A 6 48.94 -8.31 15.02
N THR A 7 47.71 -8.30 15.51
CA THR A 7 46.93 -9.53 15.67
C THR A 7 46.00 -9.68 14.46
N ASN A 8 46.33 -10.65 13.60
CA ASN A 8 45.44 -11.15 12.60
C ASN A 8 44.28 -11.86 13.29
N MET A 9 43.05 -11.32 13.16
CA MET A 9 41.84 -12.09 13.36
C MET A 9 41.09 -12.11 12.02
N SER A 10 41.34 -13.21 11.27
CA SER A 10 40.41 -13.66 10.26
C SER A 10 39.25 -14.35 10.98
N GLU A 11 38.18 -13.63 11.25
CA GLU A 11 36.94 -14.25 11.64
C GLU A 11 36.15 -14.56 10.36
N ASP A 12 35.97 -15.87 10.17
CA ASP A 12 35.14 -16.45 9.12
C ASP A 12 33.69 -15.94 9.28
N PHE A 13 33.28 -15.10 8.35
CA PHE A 13 31.92 -14.65 8.23
C PHE A 13 31.10 -15.76 7.55
N GLU A 14 30.55 -16.70 8.33
CA GLU A 14 29.52 -17.60 7.84
C GLU A 14 28.26 -16.80 7.56
N ALA A 15 27.86 -16.74 6.29
CA ALA A 15 26.57 -16.20 5.87
C ALA A 15 25.44 -17.00 6.52
N PRO A 16 24.39 -16.33 7.01
CA PRO A 16 23.22 -17.04 7.57
C PRO A 16 22.59 -17.88 6.47
N LYS A 17 22.39 -19.16 6.77
CA LYS A 17 21.64 -20.09 5.94
C LYS A 17 20.18 -19.58 5.88
N ASP A 18 19.71 -19.32 4.68
CA ASP A 18 18.31 -19.00 4.42
C ASP A 18 17.41 -20.11 4.95
N ASP A 19 16.63 -19.81 5.97
CA ASP A 19 15.49 -20.61 6.41
C ASP A 19 14.36 -20.52 5.37
N LEU A 20 14.50 -21.27 4.28
CA LEU A 20 13.49 -21.39 3.21
C LEU A 20 12.34 -22.33 3.55
N ASP A 21 12.30 -22.88 4.77
CA ASP A 21 11.27 -23.84 5.22
C ASP A 21 10.34 -23.27 6.29
N LYS A 22 9.91 -22.03 6.20
CA LYS A 22 8.75 -21.58 6.98
C LYS A 22 7.50 -21.65 6.14
N GLU A 23 6.68 -22.64 6.48
CA GLU A 23 5.33 -22.88 5.98
C GLU A 23 4.54 -21.57 5.91
N LEU A 24 4.00 -21.28 4.72
CA LEU A 24 3.04 -20.20 4.51
C LEU A 24 1.79 -20.46 5.35
N PRO A 25 1.25 -19.48 6.07
CA PRO A 25 0.05 -19.67 6.86
C PRO A 25 -1.12 -20.08 5.97
N ALA A 26 -1.77 -21.17 6.33
CA ALA A 26 -3.03 -21.63 5.74
C ALA A 26 -4.11 -20.55 5.92
N GLY A 27 -4.41 -19.85 4.85
CA GLY A 27 -5.48 -18.87 4.79
C GLY A 27 -6.27 -19.02 3.50
N SER A 28 -7.54 -19.42 3.64
CA SER A 28 -8.58 -19.60 2.62
C SER A 28 -8.55 -20.92 1.85
N GLU A 29 -9.08 -21.95 2.50
CA GLU A 29 -9.71 -23.06 1.82
C GLU A 29 -11.01 -22.59 1.16
N GLU A 30 -10.93 -22.21 -0.13
CA GLU A 30 -12.06 -22.31 -1.08
C GLU A 30 -11.54 -22.03 -2.48
N HIS A 31 -11.66 -23.03 -3.33
CA HIS A 31 -11.34 -23.12 -4.76
C HIS A 31 -9.93 -23.58 -5.13
N SER A 32 -9.58 -24.79 -4.78
CA SER A 32 -8.78 -25.60 -5.68
C SER A 32 -9.33 -27.03 -5.73
N ASP A 33 -9.99 -27.38 -6.81
CA ASP A 33 -10.22 -28.77 -7.23
C ASP A 33 -8.91 -29.50 -7.59
N TYR A 34 -7.82 -29.17 -6.90
CA TYR A 34 -6.56 -29.87 -7.02
C TYR A 34 -6.66 -31.18 -6.26
N LYS A 35 -7.01 -32.26 -6.94
CA LYS A 35 -6.78 -33.63 -6.45
C LYS A 35 -5.31 -33.95 -6.68
N PRO A 36 -4.51 -34.17 -5.63
CA PRO A 36 -3.16 -34.67 -5.83
C PRO A 36 -3.24 -36.01 -6.56
N ALA A 37 -2.54 -36.14 -7.67
CA ALA A 37 -2.40 -37.39 -8.39
C ALA A 37 -1.80 -38.43 -7.43
N ASP A 38 -2.34 -39.64 -7.44
CA ASP A 38 -1.92 -40.75 -6.59
C ASP A 38 -0.41 -40.90 -6.60
N ALA A 39 0.18 -41.00 -5.41
CA ALA A 39 1.64 -41.08 -5.16
C ALA A 39 2.33 -42.34 -5.72
N LYS A 40 1.75 -42.99 -6.70
CA LYS A 40 2.28 -44.21 -7.36
C LYS A 40 3.06 -43.93 -8.63
N ASP A 41 2.99 -42.71 -9.19
CA ASP A 41 3.79 -42.33 -10.35
C ASP A 41 5.00 -41.48 -9.91
N ALA A 42 6.13 -42.15 -9.73
CA ALA A 42 7.42 -41.51 -9.50
C ALA A 42 7.89 -40.63 -10.69
N ASN A 43 7.05 -40.43 -11.68
CA ASN A 43 7.19 -39.51 -12.81
C ASN A 43 6.00 -38.57 -12.86
N ILE A 44 5.68 -37.90 -11.75
CA ILE A 44 4.75 -36.76 -11.80
C ILE A 44 5.44 -35.68 -12.63
N LYS A 45 5.22 -35.72 -13.93
CA LYS A 45 5.42 -34.56 -14.78
C LYS A 45 4.36 -33.54 -14.39
N HIS A 46 4.67 -32.73 -13.38
CA HIS A 46 3.92 -31.50 -13.17
C HIS A 46 3.99 -30.77 -14.50
N GLN A 47 2.86 -30.71 -15.21
CA GLN A 47 2.83 -29.96 -16.44
C GLN A 47 3.12 -28.52 -16.05
N LEU A 48 4.30 -28.05 -16.40
CA LEU A 48 4.77 -26.69 -16.14
C LEU A 48 3.71 -25.66 -16.57
N SER A 49 2.92 -25.98 -17.60
CA SER A 49 1.80 -25.20 -18.08
C SER A 49 0.70 -25.00 -17.04
N GLY A 50 0.30 -26.03 -16.27
CA GLY A 50 -0.74 -25.92 -15.26
C GLY A 50 -0.27 -25.09 -14.04
N MET A 51 0.96 -25.30 -13.59
CA MET A 51 1.57 -24.49 -12.54
C MET A 51 1.67 -23.02 -12.98
N TYR A 52 2.14 -22.78 -14.21
CA TYR A 52 2.28 -21.43 -14.76
C TYR A 52 0.91 -20.74 -14.88
N GLN A 53 -0.11 -21.47 -15.32
CA GLN A 53 -1.45 -20.92 -15.47
C GLN A 53 -2.04 -20.52 -14.12
N ASN A 54 -2.06 -21.41 -13.13
CA ASN A 54 -2.69 -21.15 -11.83
C ASN A 54 -1.92 -20.11 -11.03
N TRP A 55 -0.61 -20.31 -10.84
CA TRP A 55 0.18 -19.37 -10.03
C TRP A 55 0.31 -17.99 -10.69
N PHE A 56 0.39 -17.95 -12.01
CA PHE A 56 0.41 -16.68 -12.73
C PHE A 56 -0.91 -15.93 -12.60
N LEU A 57 -2.06 -16.61 -12.70
CA LEU A 57 -3.37 -16.01 -12.53
C LEU A 57 -3.57 -15.52 -11.10
N ASP A 58 -3.18 -16.31 -10.10
CA ASP A 58 -3.27 -15.92 -8.68
C ASP A 58 -2.41 -14.68 -8.41
N TYR A 59 -1.16 -14.70 -8.88
CA TYR A 59 -0.28 -13.54 -8.74
C TYR A 59 -0.78 -12.31 -9.49
N ALA A 60 -1.27 -12.47 -10.72
CA ALA A 60 -1.82 -11.39 -11.52
C ALA A 60 -3.05 -10.79 -10.84
N SER A 61 -3.97 -11.62 -10.35
CA SER A 61 -5.16 -11.18 -9.60
C SER A 61 -4.77 -10.41 -8.34
N TYR A 62 -3.80 -10.93 -7.58
CA TYR A 62 -3.29 -10.23 -6.40
C TYR A 62 -2.71 -8.86 -6.73
N VAL A 63 -1.87 -8.76 -7.77
CA VAL A 63 -1.27 -7.48 -8.18
C VAL A 63 -2.32 -6.49 -8.66
N ILE A 64 -3.36 -6.94 -9.34
CA ILE A 64 -4.45 -6.09 -9.79
C ILE A 64 -5.26 -5.57 -8.59
N LEU A 65 -5.76 -6.48 -7.75
CA LEU A 65 -6.75 -6.16 -6.72
C LEU A 65 -6.13 -5.56 -5.47
N GLU A 66 -4.94 -6.03 -5.06
CA GLU A 66 -4.35 -5.67 -3.77
C GLU A 66 -3.13 -4.73 -3.87
N ARG A 67 -2.77 -4.27 -5.07
CA ARG A 67 -1.57 -3.41 -5.24
C ARG A 67 -1.75 -2.24 -6.20
N ALA A 68 -2.09 -2.51 -7.46
CA ALA A 68 -1.89 -1.54 -8.54
C ALA A 68 -3.10 -0.68 -8.84
N VAL A 69 -4.31 -1.25 -8.75
CA VAL A 69 -5.55 -0.57 -9.16
C VAL A 69 -6.21 0.11 -7.96
N PRO A 70 -6.52 1.42 -8.06
CA PRO A 70 -7.27 2.11 -7.02
C PRO A 70 -8.73 1.65 -7.02
N HIS A 71 -9.37 1.69 -5.87
CA HIS A 71 -10.81 1.43 -5.78
C HIS A 71 -11.60 2.68 -6.19
N ILE A 72 -12.67 2.50 -6.96
CA ILE A 72 -13.44 3.62 -7.50
C ILE A 72 -14.11 4.47 -6.40
N MET A 73 -14.51 3.86 -5.29
CA MET A 73 -15.22 4.52 -4.20
C MET A 73 -14.35 5.53 -3.43
N ASP A 74 -13.06 5.28 -3.32
CA ASP A 74 -12.15 6.15 -2.55
C ASP A 74 -10.94 6.64 -3.33
N GLY A 75 -10.74 6.15 -4.55
CA GLY A 75 -9.59 6.55 -5.38
C GLY A 75 -8.24 6.10 -4.84
N LEU A 76 -8.21 5.18 -3.87
CA LEU A 76 -7.01 4.79 -3.16
C LEU A 76 -6.58 3.37 -3.52
N LYS A 77 -5.27 3.18 -3.61
CA LYS A 77 -4.66 1.85 -3.62
C LYS A 77 -4.72 1.26 -2.19
N PRO A 78 -4.70 -0.07 -2.02
CA PRO A 78 -4.77 -0.69 -0.70
C PRO A 78 -3.72 -0.17 0.29
N VAL A 79 -2.47 0.03 -0.13
CA VAL A 79 -1.42 0.59 0.74
C VAL A 79 -1.75 2.01 1.19
N GLN A 80 -2.27 2.86 0.31
CA GLN A 80 -2.64 4.24 0.63
C GLN A 80 -3.79 4.30 1.64
N ARG A 81 -4.80 3.44 1.46
CA ARG A 81 -5.93 3.30 2.40
C ARG A 81 -5.46 2.86 3.78
N ARG A 82 -4.55 1.89 3.85
CA ARG A 82 -3.95 1.41 5.11
C ARG A 82 -3.11 2.48 5.79
N ILE A 83 -2.36 3.30 5.03
CA ILE A 83 -1.61 4.45 5.56
C ILE A 83 -2.57 5.46 6.18
N LEU A 84 -3.61 5.89 5.47
CA LEU A 84 -4.58 6.86 6.00
C LEU A 84 -5.34 6.30 7.21
N HIS A 85 -5.68 5.01 7.20
CA HIS A 85 -6.27 4.35 8.36
C HIS A 85 -5.33 4.37 9.57
N SER A 86 -4.05 4.07 9.37
CA SER A 86 -3.02 4.14 10.42
C SER A 86 -2.86 5.55 10.97
N MET A 87 -2.78 6.54 10.08
CA MET A 87 -2.70 7.94 10.48
C MET A 87 -3.93 8.37 11.29
N ARG A 88 -5.13 7.91 10.90
CA ARG A 88 -6.37 8.20 11.64
C ARG A 88 -6.37 7.60 13.04
N ARG A 89 -5.81 6.41 13.22
CA ARG A 89 -5.68 5.78 14.53
C ARG A 89 -4.68 6.47 15.44
N MET A 90 -3.66 7.10 14.85
CA MET A 90 -2.60 7.84 15.56
C MET A 90 -2.94 9.34 15.73
N GLU A 91 -4.11 9.80 15.22
CA GLU A 91 -4.45 11.21 15.13
C GLU A 91 -4.64 11.84 16.52
N ASP A 92 -3.78 12.79 16.84
CA ASP A 92 -3.82 13.60 18.06
C ASP A 92 -3.62 15.11 17.79
N GLY A 93 -3.72 15.53 16.53
CA GLY A 93 -3.52 16.89 16.06
C GLY A 93 -2.06 17.29 15.84
N ARG A 94 -1.10 16.44 16.20
CA ARG A 94 0.33 16.73 16.07
C ARG A 94 0.94 16.01 14.87
N TYR A 95 2.09 16.51 14.44
CA TYR A 95 2.89 15.81 13.44
C TYR A 95 3.53 14.55 14.03
N ASN A 96 3.48 13.47 13.28
CA ASN A 96 4.13 12.20 13.60
C ASN A 96 5.28 11.95 12.64
N LYS A 97 6.38 11.37 13.13
CA LYS A 97 7.47 10.90 12.27
C LYS A 97 6.95 9.89 11.25
N VAL A 98 7.33 10.05 10.00
CA VAL A 98 6.97 9.11 8.92
C VAL A 98 7.39 7.70 9.29
N ALA A 99 8.54 7.50 9.93
CA ALA A 99 8.97 6.19 10.42
C ALA A 99 7.96 5.54 11.38
N ASN A 100 7.32 6.31 12.26
CA ASN A 100 6.31 5.80 13.19
C ASN A 100 5.01 5.43 12.45
N ILE A 101 4.61 6.25 11.49
CA ILE A 101 3.43 5.97 10.64
C ILE A 101 3.65 4.69 9.82
N VAL A 102 4.84 4.53 9.23
CA VAL A 102 5.22 3.32 8.48
C VAL A 102 5.16 2.10 9.39
N GLY A 103 5.80 2.14 10.57
CA GLY A 103 5.77 1.04 11.53
C GLY A 103 4.36 0.68 11.99
N HIS A 104 3.50 1.68 12.24
CA HIS A 104 2.09 1.43 12.58
C HIS A 104 1.31 0.83 11.40
N THR A 105 1.61 1.23 10.16
CA THR A 105 0.94 0.70 8.95
C THR A 105 1.27 -0.76 8.69
N MET A 106 2.44 -1.24 9.08
CA MET A 106 2.85 -2.65 8.94
C MET A 106 1.91 -3.63 9.68
N GLN A 107 1.12 -3.17 10.65
CA GLN A 107 0.07 -3.99 11.28
C GLN A 107 -1.07 -4.38 10.31
N PHE A 108 -1.21 -3.65 9.21
CA PHE A 108 -2.26 -3.85 8.21
C PHE A 108 -1.69 -4.26 6.85
N HIS A 109 -0.43 -3.95 6.58
CA HIS A 109 0.19 -4.14 5.27
C HIS A 109 1.41 -5.06 5.39
N PRO A 110 1.30 -6.35 4.95
CA PRO A 110 2.35 -7.35 5.11
C PRO A 110 3.45 -7.23 4.04
N HIS A 111 3.99 -6.02 3.86
CA HIS A 111 5.05 -5.74 2.89
C HIS A 111 6.13 -4.87 3.54
N GLY A 112 7.26 -4.71 2.86
CA GLY A 112 8.41 -3.96 3.37
C GLY A 112 8.10 -2.49 3.67
N ASP A 113 8.74 -1.98 4.72
CA ASP A 113 8.64 -0.60 5.22
C ASP A 113 8.97 0.45 4.15
N ALA A 114 9.94 0.17 3.27
CA ALA A 114 10.31 1.06 2.18
C ALA A 114 9.12 1.36 1.25
N SER A 115 8.36 0.33 0.86
CA SER A 115 7.19 0.49 -0.02
C SER A 115 6.08 1.33 0.61
N ILE A 116 5.89 1.20 1.93
CA ILE A 116 4.93 2.02 2.69
C ILE A 116 5.43 3.47 2.76
N GLY A 117 6.72 3.65 3.04
CA GLY A 117 7.35 4.97 3.07
C GLY A 117 7.21 5.72 1.75
N ASP A 118 7.52 5.06 0.64
CA ASP A 118 7.39 5.64 -0.70
C ASP A 118 5.94 5.99 -1.03
N ALA A 119 4.98 5.14 -0.67
CA ALA A 119 3.57 5.43 -0.87
C ALA A 119 3.09 6.63 -0.02
N LEU A 120 3.57 6.77 1.21
CA LEU A 120 3.27 7.93 2.05
C LEU A 120 3.89 9.21 1.49
N VAL A 121 5.13 9.15 0.99
CA VAL A 121 5.77 10.29 0.32
C VAL A 121 4.96 10.73 -0.90
N GLN A 122 4.53 9.80 -1.74
CA GLN A 122 3.68 10.12 -2.89
C GLN A 122 2.33 10.73 -2.50
N LEU A 123 1.72 10.29 -1.40
CA LEU A 123 0.50 10.92 -0.87
C LEU A 123 0.76 12.34 -0.38
N GLY A 124 1.85 12.55 0.34
CA GLY A 124 2.23 13.85 0.88
C GLY A 124 2.56 14.87 -0.20
N GLN A 125 3.26 14.45 -1.26
CA GLN A 125 3.61 15.32 -2.38
C GLN A 125 2.41 15.83 -3.19
N LYS A 126 1.22 15.26 -2.99
CA LYS A 126 -0.02 15.75 -3.61
C LYS A 126 -0.70 16.88 -2.85
N ASP A 127 -0.21 17.24 -1.66
CA ASP A 127 -0.68 18.36 -0.81
C ASP A 127 -2.20 18.40 -0.58
N LEU A 128 -2.88 17.26 -0.50
CA LEU A 128 -4.32 17.20 -0.34
C LEU A 128 -4.74 16.50 0.96
N LEU A 129 -4.27 15.27 1.17
CA LEU A 129 -4.71 14.43 2.30
C LEU A 129 -3.77 14.49 3.49
N VAL A 130 -2.52 14.85 3.26
CA VAL A 130 -1.45 14.80 4.26
C VAL A 130 -0.75 16.15 4.31
N ASP A 131 -0.73 16.75 5.50
CA ASP A 131 0.12 17.90 5.80
C ASP A 131 1.54 17.39 6.06
N CYS A 132 2.51 17.96 5.37
CA CYS A 132 3.90 17.54 5.35
C CYS A 132 4.80 18.53 6.09
N GLN A 133 5.77 18.02 6.86
CA GLN A 133 6.81 18.82 7.49
C GLN A 133 8.19 18.21 7.23
N GLY A 134 9.15 19.05 6.82
CA GLY A 134 10.48 18.63 6.43
C GLY A 134 10.67 18.55 4.91
N ASN A 135 11.72 17.88 4.47
CA ASN A 135 12.02 17.72 3.04
C ASN A 135 11.34 16.46 2.46
N TRP A 136 10.25 16.66 1.75
CA TRP A 136 9.49 15.60 1.08
C TRP A 136 9.88 15.38 -0.38
N GLY A 137 11.02 15.94 -0.81
CA GLY A 137 11.44 15.90 -2.19
C GLY A 137 10.68 16.91 -3.07
N ASN A 138 10.91 16.83 -4.36
CA ASN A 138 10.24 17.70 -5.33
C ASN A 138 9.96 16.92 -6.62
N ILE A 139 8.69 16.82 -6.99
CA ILE A 139 8.25 16.09 -8.19
C ILE A 139 8.78 16.74 -9.47
N LEU A 140 8.92 18.07 -9.47
CA LEU A 140 9.34 18.81 -10.68
C LEU A 140 10.85 18.68 -10.94
N THR A 141 11.67 18.63 -9.88
CA THR A 141 13.12 18.50 -10.01
C THR A 141 13.60 17.06 -9.94
N GLY A 142 12.74 16.14 -9.47
CA GLY A 142 13.10 14.75 -9.24
C GLY A 142 13.89 14.50 -7.95
N ASP A 143 13.97 15.51 -7.07
CA ASP A 143 14.66 15.36 -5.80
C ASP A 143 13.93 14.37 -4.90
N SER A 144 14.70 13.48 -4.26
CA SER A 144 14.18 12.47 -3.34
C SER A 144 13.80 13.09 -1.99
N ALA A 145 12.80 12.51 -1.33
CA ALA A 145 12.47 12.86 0.05
C ALA A 145 13.61 12.46 1.02
N ALA A 146 13.71 13.17 2.13
CA ALA A 146 14.58 12.79 3.22
C ALA A 146 14.12 11.47 3.86
N ALA A 147 15.04 10.83 4.59
CA ALA A 147 14.71 9.55 5.25
C ALA A 147 13.52 9.70 6.22
N PRO A 148 12.68 8.64 6.36
CA PRO A 148 11.45 8.67 7.16
C PRO A 148 11.61 9.11 8.62
N ARG A 149 12.81 9.00 9.18
CA ARG A 149 13.12 9.45 10.53
C ARG A 149 13.22 10.97 10.70
N TYR A 150 13.37 11.71 9.59
CA TYR A 150 13.55 13.17 9.62
C TYR A 150 12.27 13.93 9.27
N ILE A 151 11.45 13.38 8.40
CA ILE A 151 10.23 14.01 7.92
C ILE A 151 9.03 13.62 8.79
N GLU A 152 8.04 14.49 8.83
CA GLU A 152 6.85 14.35 9.66
C GLU A 152 5.59 14.59 8.85
N ALA A 153 4.52 13.92 9.26
CA ALA A 153 3.22 14.01 8.60
C ALA A 153 2.08 14.01 9.62
N ARG A 154 0.96 14.62 9.23
CA ARG A 154 -0.34 14.47 9.88
C ARG A 154 -1.45 14.50 8.83
N LEU A 155 -2.64 14.06 9.21
CA LEU A 155 -3.80 14.19 8.34
C LEU A 155 -4.17 15.67 8.16
N SER A 156 -4.47 16.07 6.92
CA SER A 156 -4.99 17.41 6.64
C SER A 156 -6.40 17.55 7.21
N LYS A 157 -6.84 18.79 7.45
CA LYS A 157 -8.21 19.06 7.85
C LYS A 157 -9.21 18.54 6.80
N PHE A 158 -8.88 18.70 5.53
CA PHE A 158 -9.68 18.18 4.43
C PHE A 158 -9.82 16.63 4.52
N ALA A 159 -8.74 15.93 4.78
CA ALA A 159 -8.79 14.46 4.93
C ALA A 159 -9.68 14.05 6.10
N LEU A 160 -9.59 14.72 7.25
CA LEU A 160 -10.40 14.43 8.43
C LEU A 160 -11.89 14.62 8.18
N ASP A 161 -12.27 15.65 7.43
CA ASP A 161 -13.68 16.00 7.16
C ASP A 161 -14.28 15.16 6.02
N VAL A 162 -13.48 14.77 5.04
CA VAL A 162 -13.96 14.19 3.78
C VAL A 162 -13.77 12.69 3.70
N VAL A 163 -12.67 12.16 4.22
CA VAL A 163 -12.26 10.76 3.99
C VAL A 163 -12.90 9.79 4.99
N PHE A 164 -13.09 10.21 6.23
CA PHE A 164 -13.48 9.30 7.30
C PHE A 164 -14.93 9.47 7.72
N ASN A 165 -15.70 8.38 7.62
CA ASN A 165 -17.06 8.30 8.17
C ASN A 165 -17.28 6.91 8.81
N PRO A 166 -17.12 6.79 10.13
CA PRO A 166 -17.24 5.51 10.82
C PRO A 166 -18.59 4.81 10.64
N LYS A 167 -19.67 5.58 10.37
CA LYS A 167 -21.04 5.04 10.26
C LYS A 167 -21.27 4.29 8.94
N THR A 168 -20.50 4.62 7.89
CA THR A 168 -20.67 4.04 6.56
C THR A 168 -19.44 3.23 6.09
N THR A 169 -18.43 3.11 6.97
CA THR A 169 -17.25 2.31 6.67
C THR A 169 -17.53 0.83 6.91
N GLU A 170 -17.25 0.02 5.89
CA GLU A 170 -17.20 -1.44 6.01
C GLU A 170 -15.83 -1.88 6.50
N TRP A 171 -15.80 -2.86 7.41
CA TRP A 171 -14.59 -3.30 8.07
C TRP A 171 -14.33 -4.78 7.77
N LYS A 172 -13.07 -5.11 7.48
CA LYS A 172 -12.56 -6.48 7.41
C LYS A 172 -11.45 -6.70 8.43
N LEU A 173 -11.11 -7.95 8.71
CA LEU A 173 -9.95 -8.27 9.52
C LEU A 173 -8.66 -7.99 8.74
N SER A 174 -7.61 -7.55 9.46
CA SER A 174 -6.26 -7.45 8.92
C SER A 174 -5.73 -8.85 8.56
N TYR A 175 -4.63 -8.90 7.79
CA TYR A 175 -4.03 -10.16 7.35
C TYR A 175 -3.68 -11.13 8.50
N ASP A 176 -3.39 -10.61 9.69
CA ASP A 176 -3.08 -11.38 10.91
C ASP A 176 -4.29 -11.64 11.80
N GLY A 177 -5.48 -11.16 11.41
CA GLY A 177 -6.73 -11.30 12.17
C GLY A 177 -6.82 -10.51 13.48
N ARG A 178 -5.78 -9.75 13.85
CA ARG A 178 -5.73 -9.05 15.15
C ARG A 178 -6.40 -7.69 15.13
N ASN A 179 -6.43 -7.04 14.00
CA ASN A 179 -6.95 -5.70 13.82
C ASN A 179 -8.09 -5.68 12.81
N LYS A 180 -8.82 -4.57 12.76
CA LYS A 180 -9.79 -4.29 11.70
C LYS A 180 -9.25 -3.19 10.80
N GLU A 181 -9.38 -3.38 9.49
CA GLU A 181 -9.05 -2.39 8.47
C GLU A 181 -10.29 -2.08 7.60
N PRO A 182 -10.40 -0.87 7.04
CA PRO A 182 -11.51 -0.55 6.17
C PRO A 182 -11.37 -1.29 4.83
N VAL A 183 -12.49 -1.81 4.31
CA VAL A 183 -12.57 -2.37 2.96
C VAL A 183 -12.37 -1.25 1.95
N THR A 184 -13.15 -0.17 2.11
CA THR A 184 -13.03 1.10 1.39
C THR A 184 -13.29 2.25 2.35
N LEU A 185 -12.82 3.45 2.01
CA LEU A 185 -13.15 4.65 2.76
C LEU A 185 -14.33 5.38 2.10
N PRO A 186 -15.36 5.80 2.88
CA PRO A 186 -16.56 6.45 2.33
C PRO A 186 -16.30 7.93 2.05
N VAL A 187 -15.49 8.21 1.06
CA VAL A 187 -15.05 9.56 0.71
C VAL A 187 -16.19 10.38 0.14
N LYS A 188 -16.35 11.61 0.62
CA LYS A 188 -17.43 12.54 0.21
C LYS A 188 -17.07 13.40 -1.01
N PHE A 189 -15.92 13.19 -1.62
CA PHE A 189 -15.38 13.98 -2.72
C PHE A 189 -14.74 13.05 -3.76
N PRO A 190 -14.76 13.35 -5.06
CA PRO A 190 -14.20 12.48 -6.09
C PRO A 190 -12.66 12.48 -6.09
N LEU A 191 -12.07 11.87 -5.05
CA LEU A 191 -10.62 11.83 -4.83
C LEU A 191 -9.85 11.20 -5.99
N LEU A 192 -10.43 10.21 -6.65
CA LEU A 192 -9.81 9.56 -7.80
C LEU A 192 -9.48 10.57 -8.90
N LEU A 193 -10.40 11.49 -9.18
CA LEU A 193 -10.21 12.52 -10.19
C LEU A 193 -9.31 13.67 -9.69
N ALA A 194 -9.42 14.02 -8.41
CA ALA A 194 -8.62 15.10 -7.83
C ALA A 194 -7.14 14.75 -7.75
N GLN A 195 -6.83 13.55 -7.28
CA GLN A 195 -5.44 13.12 -7.09
C GLN A 195 -4.82 12.54 -8.35
N GLY A 196 -5.64 12.04 -9.26
CA GLY A 196 -5.17 11.19 -10.33
C GLY A 196 -4.52 9.91 -9.79
N VAL A 197 -4.31 8.96 -10.65
CA VAL A 197 -3.65 7.71 -10.29
C VAL A 197 -2.94 7.10 -11.49
N GLU A 198 -1.80 6.52 -11.23
CA GLU A 198 -1.08 5.69 -12.17
C GLU A 198 -0.72 4.37 -11.49
N GLY A 199 -0.99 3.25 -12.16
CA GLY A 199 -0.69 1.93 -11.65
C GLY A 199 -0.44 0.94 -12.76
N ILE A 200 0.62 0.15 -12.61
CA ILE A 200 0.99 -0.90 -13.57
C ILE A 200 0.74 -2.24 -12.87
N ALA A 201 -0.11 -3.04 -13.47
CA ALA A 201 -0.42 -4.40 -13.03
C ALA A 201 0.04 -5.41 -14.08
N VAL A 202 -0.33 -6.68 -13.89
CA VAL A 202 -0.07 -7.72 -14.86
C VAL A 202 -1.18 -7.70 -15.91
N GLY A 203 -0.82 -7.48 -17.18
CA GLY A 203 -1.76 -7.47 -18.29
C GLY A 203 -2.61 -6.21 -18.46
N LEU A 204 -2.57 -5.29 -17.47
CA LEU A 204 -3.29 -4.02 -17.54
C LEU A 204 -2.55 -2.90 -16.78
N SER A 205 -2.86 -1.68 -17.13
CA SER A 205 -2.41 -0.49 -16.41
C SER A 205 -3.56 0.52 -16.29
N SER A 206 -3.53 1.32 -15.26
CA SER A 206 -4.46 2.44 -15.07
C SER A 206 -3.69 3.75 -15.10
N LYS A 207 -4.23 4.75 -15.79
CA LYS A 207 -3.68 6.11 -15.79
C LYS A 207 -4.83 7.11 -15.84
N ILE A 208 -5.05 7.79 -14.73
CA ILE A 208 -6.04 8.86 -14.59
C ILE A 208 -5.28 10.12 -14.22
N LEU A 209 -5.38 11.15 -15.04
CA LEU A 209 -4.74 12.43 -14.78
C LEU A 209 -5.49 13.19 -13.68
N PRO A 210 -4.79 13.98 -12.85
CA PRO A 210 -5.45 14.85 -11.88
C PRO A 210 -6.23 15.96 -12.58
N HIS A 211 -7.41 16.27 -12.04
CA HIS A 211 -8.27 17.34 -12.52
C HIS A 211 -8.18 18.56 -11.60
N ASN A 212 -8.58 19.71 -12.10
CA ASN A 212 -8.62 20.93 -11.32
C ASN A 212 -9.61 20.79 -10.15
N PHE A 213 -9.14 21.08 -8.95
CA PHE A 213 -9.93 20.91 -7.72
C PHE A 213 -11.19 21.80 -7.71
N ASN A 214 -11.10 23.05 -8.16
CA ASN A 214 -12.25 23.97 -8.20
C ASN A 214 -13.30 23.50 -9.20
N GLU A 215 -12.88 23.07 -10.39
CA GLU A 215 -13.79 22.53 -11.41
C GLU A 215 -14.48 21.26 -10.91
N LEU A 216 -13.80 20.40 -10.15
CA LEU A 216 -14.42 19.23 -9.53
C LEU A 216 -15.46 19.59 -8.46
N CYS A 217 -15.22 20.67 -7.69
CA CYS A 217 -16.22 21.19 -6.75
C CYS A 217 -17.45 21.71 -7.49
N ASP A 218 -17.27 22.52 -8.53
CA ASP A 218 -18.36 23.08 -9.32
C ASP A 218 -19.17 21.99 -10.03
N ALA A 219 -18.48 21.00 -10.61
CA ALA A 219 -19.12 19.84 -11.22
C ALA A 219 -19.90 19.00 -10.18
N SER A 220 -19.34 18.79 -8.99
CA SER A 220 -20.02 18.07 -7.91
C SER A 220 -21.28 18.79 -7.44
N ILE A 221 -21.21 20.10 -7.30
CA ILE A 221 -22.38 20.93 -6.95
C ILE A 221 -23.44 20.85 -8.04
N SER A 222 -23.03 20.99 -9.31
CA SER A 222 -23.94 20.91 -10.45
C SER A 222 -24.61 19.54 -10.54
N TYR A 223 -23.85 18.45 -10.32
CA TYR A 223 -24.38 17.08 -10.30
C TYR A 223 -25.42 16.88 -9.18
N LEU A 224 -25.17 17.43 -8.00
CA LEU A 224 -26.10 17.33 -6.87
C LEU A 224 -27.40 18.12 -7.09
N HIS A 225 -27.36 19.17 -7.91
CA HIS A 225 -28.54 19.97 -8.28
C HIS A 225 -29.30 19.44 -9.49
N ASN A 226 -28.62 18.70 -10.36
CA ASN A 226 -29.21 18.19 -11.60
C ASN A 226 -28.71 16.76 -11.89
N GLU A 227 -29.60 15.78 -11.76
CA GLU A 227 -29.30 14.36 -12.05
C GLU A 227 -28.96 14.09 -13.53
N GLU A 228 -29.33 14.98 -14.44
CA GLU A 228 -29.04 14.88 -15.88
C GLU A 228 -27.69 15.53 -16.26
N PHE A 229 -26.86 15.86 -15.31
CA PHE A 229 -25.53 16.43 -15.53
C PHE A 229 -24.67 15.48 -16.42
N LYS A 230 -24.17 15.99 -17.56
CA LYS A 230 -23.34 15.26 -18.53
C LYS A 230 -21.98 15.91 -18.63
#